data_dce6fff8fe56b2ec6adf75f5f5e22293
#
_entry.id   dce6fff8fe56b2ec6adf75f5f5e22293
#
_cell.length_a   1.000
_cell.length_b   1.000
_cell.length_c   1.000
_cell.angle_alpha   90.00
_cell.angle_beta   90.00
_cell.angle_gamma   90.00
#
_symmetry.space_group_name_H-M   'P 1'
#
loop_
_entity.id
_entity.type
_entity.pdbx_description
1 polymer ?
#
loop_
_entity_poly.entity_id
_entity_poly.type
_entity_poly.pdbx_seq_one_letter_code
_entity_poly.pdbx_strand_id
1 'polypeptide(L)'
;SELVRRYDQGQAASPRPEYAAHPLEELQLMNRHLATWEQAWYPLIDAFVQLVPVAADLEASPWSLVYPWRLEAEHAMKQRNGGRGMSDDELHAFVQRYMPTYELFSRTADTSRWKEHCMMLRIGADRQCIDA
;
A
#
# COMPACT_ATOMS: atom_id res chain seq x y z
N SER A 1 -19.28 -5.42 -6.38
CA SER A 1 -17.90 -5.58 -6.84
C SER A 1 -17.02 -6.06 -5.68
N GLU A 2 -15.85 -6.61 -5.98
CA GLU A 2 -14.87 -7.06 -4.99
C GLU A 2 -14.45 -5.92 -4.04
N LEU A 3 -14.28 -4.71 -4.58
CA LEU A 3 -14.00 -3.51 -3.79
C LEU A 3 -15.06 -3.25 -2.73
N VAL A 4 -16.34 -3.31 -3.10
CA VAL A 4 -17.46 -3.10 -2.15
C VAL A 4 -17.43 -4.17 -1.07
N ARG A 5 -17.26 -5.43 -1.45
CA ARG A 5 -17.19 -6.55 -0.49
C ARG A 5 -16.04 -6.37 0.51
N ARG A 6 -14.86 -5.98 0.06
CA ARG A 6 -13.70 -5.73 0.93
C ARG A 6 -13.91 -4.53 1.84
N TYR A 7 -14.49 -3.47 1.31
CA TYR A 7 -14.83 -2.29 2.09
C TYR A 7 -15.80 -2.65 3.21
N ASP A 8 -16.90 -3.36 2.91
CA ASP A 8 -17.90 -3.79 3.89
C ASP A 8 -17.30 -4.73 4.93
N GLN A 9 -16.44 -5.66 4.52
CA GLN A 9 -15.72 -6.56 5.45
C GLN A 9 -14.77 -5.79 6.37
N GLY A 10 -14.06 -4.79 5.87
CA GLY A 10 -13.18 -3.93 6.66
C GLY A 10 -13.95 -3.09 7.68
N GLN A 11 -15.16 -2.63 7.33
CA GLN A 11 -16.03 -1.91 8.25
C GLN A 11 -16.67 -2.82 9.31
N ALA A 12 -17.02 -4.06 8.95
CA ALA A 12 -17.69 -4.98 9.84
C ALA A 12 -16.76 -5.67 10.85
N ALA A 13 -15.53 -5.98 10.45
CA ALA A 13 -14.58 -6.73 11.29
C ALA A 13 -13.94 -5.88 12.40
N SER A 14 -13.77 -4.61 12.18
CA SER A 14 -13.36 -3.58 13.15
C SER A 14 -13.50 -2.25 12.42
N PRO A 15 -14.26 -1.28 12.93
CA PRO A 15 -14.33 0.02 12.29
C PRO A 15 -12.94 0.64 12.33
N ARG A 16 -12.18 0.39 11.27
CA ARG A 16 -10.85 0.96 11.12
C ARG A 16 -11.03 2.45 10.85
N PRO A 17 -10.39 3.33 11.64
CA PRO A 17 -10.51 4.78 11.45
C PRO A 17 -10.17 5.21 10.01
N GLU A 18 -9.30 4.43 9.35
CA GLU A 18 -8.87 4.66 7.97
C GLU A 18 -10.04 4.62 6.98
N TYR A 19 -10.97 3.66 7.15
CA TYR A 19 -12.13 3.56 6.25
C TYR A 19 -13.18 4.62 6.52
N ALA A 20 -13.30 5.09 7.78
CA ALA A 20 -14.22 6.16 8.12
C ALA A 20 -13.84 7.51 7.47
N ALA A 21 -12.56 7.69 7.16
CA ALA A 21 -12.05 8.89 6.52
C ALA A 21 -12.27 8.90 4.98
N HIS A 22 -12.67 7.77 4.39
CA HIS A 22 -12.82 7.62 2.95
C HIS A 22 -14.18 7.02 2.59
N PRO A 23 -15.15 7.84 2.18
CA PRO A 23 -16.44 7.35 1.70
C PRO A 23 -16.27 6.36 0.55
N LEU A 24 -17.12 5.34 0.49
CA LEU A 24 -17.06 4.29 -0.55
C LEU A 24 -17.06 4.88 -1.97
N GLU A 25 -17.77 5.99 -2.17
CA GLU A 25 -17.84 6.68 -3.46
C GLU A 25 -16.48 7.20 -3.94
N GLU A 26 -15.66 7.73 -3.03
CA GLU A 26 -14.30 8.18 -3.33
C GLU A 26 -13.39 6.99 -3.70
N LEU A 27 -13.50 5.89 -2.97
CA LEU A 27 -12.76 4.67 -3.29
C LEU A 27 -13.20 4.06 -4.63
N GLN A 28 -14.48 4.12 -4.95
CA GLN A 28 -14.99 3.72 -6.25
C GLN A 28 -14.49 4.62 -7.38
N LEU A 29 -14.41 5.95 -7.13
CA LEU A 29 -13.83 6.89 -8.09
C LEU A 29 -12.35 6.57 -8.35
N MET A 30 -11.58 6.36 -7.29
CA MET A 30 -10.18 5.95 -7.39
C MET A 30 -10.03 4.65 -8.19
N ASN A 31 -10.86 3.65 -7.91
CA ASN A 31 -10.83 2.38 -8.63
C ASN A 31 -11.13 2.54 -10.14
N ARG A 32 -12.05 3.44 -10.52
CA ARG A 32 -12.31 3.75 -11.93
C ARG A 32 -11.10 4.39 -12.61
N HIS A 33 -10.42 5.31 -11.94
CA HIS A 33 -9.19 5.94 -12.46
C HIS A 33 -8.07 4.91 -12.61
N LEU A 34 -7.87 4.03 -11.63
CA LEU A 34 -6.87 2.96 -11.71
C LEU A 34 -7.16 2.02 -12.90
N ALA A 35 -8.41 1.66 -13.13
CA ALA A 35 -8.79 0.84 -14.29
C ALA A 35 -8.49 1.54 -15.63
N THR A 36 -8.68 2.86 -15.71
CA THR A 36 -8.31 3.63 -16.90
C THR A 36 -6.79 3.66 -17.11
N TRP A 37 -6.01 3.83 -16.05
CA TRP A 37 -4.56 3.80 -16.10
C TRP A 37 -4.02 2.41 -16.46
N GLU A 38 -4.63 1.37 -15.95
CA GLU A 38 -4.30 -0.01 -16.33
C GLU A 38 -4.40 -0.21 -17.85
N GLN A 39 -5.48 0.25 -18.45
CA GLN A 39 -5.67 0.15 -19.90
C GLN A 39 -4.66 0.98 -20.70
N ALA A 40 -4.27 2.15 -20.18
CA ALA A 40 -3.37 3.06 -20.88
C ALA A 40 -1.88 2.69 -20.73
N TRP A 41 -1.46 2.26 -19.52
CA TRP A 41 -0.05 2.09 -19.19
C TRP A 41 0.45 0.66 -19.23
N TYR A 42 -0.39 -0.32 -18.83
CA TYR A 42 0.03 -1.71 -18.81
C TYR A 42 0.49 -2.27 -20.16
N PRO A 43 -0.07 -1.84 -21.31
CA PRO A 43 0.46 -2.24 -22.60
C PRO A 43 1.91 -1.77 -22.90
N LEU A 44 2.39 -0.78 -22.13
CA LEU A 44 3.74 -0.20 -22.29
C LEU A 44 4.77 -0.85 -21.37
N ILE A 45 4.35 -1.79 -20.51
CA ILE A 45 5.20 -2.45 -19.54
C ILE A 45 5.57 -3.84 -20.04
N ASP A 46 6.86 -4.07 -20.25
CA ASP A 46 7.37 -5.37 -20.74
C ASP A 46 7.62 -6.37 -19.60
N ALA A 47 7.98 -5.88 -18.42
CA ALA A 47 8.23 -6.71 -17.23
C ALA A 47 7.71 -6.04 -15.96
N PHE A 48 7.33 -6.85 -14.98
CA PHE A 48 6.76 -6.37 -13.73
C PHE A 48 7.48 -6.96 -12.52
N VAL A 49 7.89 -6.11 -11.60
CA VAL A 49 8.46 -6.54 -10.31
C VAL A 49 7.52 -6.07 -9.20
N GLN A 50 6.97 -7.02 -8.47
CA GLN A 50 6.11 -6.73 -7.32
C GLN A 50 6.90 -6.88 -6.02
N LEU A 51 6.95 -5.81 -5.22
CA LEU A 51 7.49 -5.84 -3.87
C LEU A 51 6.36 -6.15 -2.89
N VAL A 52 6.50 -7.24 -2.14
CA VAL A 52 5.50 -7.68 -1.17
C VAL A 52 6.09 -7.61 0.23
N PRO A 53 5.65 -6.69 1.08
CA PRO A 53 6.10 -6.65 2.46
C PRO A 53 5.60 -7.88 3.22
N VAL A 54 6.47 -8.42 4.07
CA VAL A 54 6.17 -9.56 4.94
C VAL A 54 6.37 -9.14 6.39
N ALA A 55 5.28 -9.06 7.15
CA ALA A 55 5.36 -8.81 8.59
C ALA A 55 5.95 -10.04 9.29
N ALA A 56 6.74 -9.81 10.34
CA ALA A 56 7.28 -10.90 11.17
C ALA A 56 6.17 -11.60 11.96
N ASP A 57 5.11 -10.88 12.33
CA ASP A 57 3.91 -11.42 12.93
C ASP A 57 2.90 -11.74 11.83
N LEU A 58 2.52 -13.00 11.74
CA LEU A 58 1.56 -13.51 10.73
C LEU A 58 0.14 -12.95 10.92
N GLU A 59 -0.21 -12.50 12.13
CA GLU A 59 -1.50 -11.87 12.43
C GLU A 59 -1.52 -10.38 12.07
N ALA A 60 -0.35 -9.76 11.92
CA ALA A 60 -0.27 -8.35 11.54
C ALA A 60 -0.48 -8.16 10.03
N SER A 61 -1.12 -7.05 9.67
CA SER A 61 -1.15 -6.64 8.27
C SER A 61 0.27 -6.37 7.77
N PRO A 62 0.68 -6.91 6.61
CA PRO A 62 2.00 -6.63 6.03
C PRO A 62 2.20 -5.11 5.78
N TRP A 63 1.12 -4.38 5.61
CA TRP A 63 1.14 -2.93 5.41
C TRP A 63 1.46 -2.15 6.69
N SER A 64 1.43 -2.79 7.87
CA SER A 64 1.89 -2.18 9.13
C SER A 64 3.35 -1.73 9.06
N LEU A 65 4.17 -2.37 8.22
CA LEU A 65 5.57 -1.99 7.97
C LEU A 65 5.72 -0.63 7.28
N VAL A 66 4.68 -0.10 6.67
CA VAL A 66 4.71 1.22 6.03
C VAL A 66 5.01 2.31 7.06
N TYR A 67 4.44 2.22 8.26
CA TYR A 67 4.65 3.21 9.32
C TYR A 67 6.13 3.34 9.74
N PRO A 68 6.80 2.29 10.23
CA PRO A 68 8.20 2.40 10.63
C PRO A 68 9.11 2.78 9.46
N TRP A 69 8.85 2.29 8.25
CA TRP A 69 9.65 2.65 7.08
C TRP A 69 9.52 4.13 6.71
N ARG A 70 8.32 4.69 6.82
CA ARG A 70 8.09 6.12 6.57
C ARG A 70 8.70 6.98 7.67
N LEU A 71 8.60 6.54 8.93
CA LEU A 71 9.18 7.25 10.08
C LEU A 71 10.70 7.34 9.97
N GLU A 72 11.34 6.22 9.66
CA GLU A 72 12.79 6.17 9.45
C GLU A 72 13.24 7.12 8.31
N ALA A 73 12.52 7.10 7.19
CA ALA A 73 12.82 7.96 6.06
C ALA A 73 12.65 9.45 6.40
N GLU A 74 11.61 9.80 7.16
CA GLU A 74 11.36 11.18 7.62
C GLU A 74 12.46 11.65 8.57
N HIS A 75 12.86 10.82 9.54
CA HIS A 75 13.94 11.13 10.46
C HIS A 75 15.27 11.32 9.72
N ALA A 76 15.60 10.44 8.78
CA ALA A 76 16.80 10.57 7.96
C ALA A 76 16.78 11.85 7.08
N MET A 77 15.61 12.23 6.58
CA MET A 77 15.44 13.48 5.84
C MET A 77 15.65 14.70 6.76
N LYS A 78 15.04 14.71 7.94
CA LYS A 78 15.17 15.80 8.92
C LYS A 78 16.63 16.03 9.34
N GLN A 79 17.39 14.96 9.53
CA GLN A 79 18.84 15.07 9.85
C GLN A 79 19.62 15.81 8.76
N ARG A 80 19.24 15.65 7.49
CA ARG A 80 19.94 16.25 6.34
C ARG A 80 19.48 17.67 6.02
N ASN A 81 18.27 18.07 6.41
CA ASN A 81 17.67 19.34 6.00
C ASN A 81 17.48 20.36 7.15
N GLY A 82 18.19 20.17 8.26
CA GLY A 82 18.12 21.07 9.41
C GLY A 82 16.85 20.92 10.25
N GLY A 83 16.31 19.70 10.33
CA GLY A 83 15.17 19.35 11.18
C GLY A 83 13.79 19.68 10.60
N ARG A 84 13.71 20.12 9.35
CA ARG A 84 12.43 20.45 8.70
C ARG A 84 11.73 19.19 8.22
N GLY A 85 10.45 19.04 8.54
CA GLY A 85 9.62 17.91 8.15
C GLY A 85 8.44 17.73 9.11
N MET A 86 7.67 16.66 8.92
CA MET A 86 6.51 16.33 9.76
C MET A 86 6.97 15.82 11.13
N SER A 87 6.20 16.12 12.17
CA SER A 87 6.31 15.38 13.44
C SER A 87 5.91 13.92 13.26
N ASP A 88 6.23 13.07 14.23
CA ASP A 88 5.89 11.65 14.16
C ASP A 88 4.37 11.44 14.12
N ASP A 89 3.61 12.25 14.88
CA ASP A 89 2.14 12.21 14.86
C ASP A 89 1.56 12.69 13.53
N GLU A 90 2.09 13.75 12.95
CA GLU A 90 1.70 14.23 11.63
C GLU A 90 1.98 13.20 10.54
N LEU A 91 3.14 12.55 10.61
CA LEU A 91 3.51 11.49 9.70
C LEU A 91 2.58 10.28 9.84
N HIS A 92 2.27 9.89 11.08
CA HIS A 92 1.33 8.79 11.33
C HIS A 92 -0.03 9.10 10.74
N ALA A 93 -0.59 10.28 10.98
CA ALA A 93 -1.86 10.72 10.42
C ALA A 93 -1.82 10.79 8.88
N PHE A 94 -0.67 11.19 8.30
CA PHE A 94 -0.46 11.21 6.86
C PHE A 94 -0.51 9.79 6.27
N VAL A 95 0.25 8.85 6.84
CA VAL A 95 0.30 7.46 6.37
C VAL A 95 -1.07 6.79 6.51
N GLN A 96 -1.77 7.04 7.61
CA GLN A 96 -3.09 6.49 7.89
C GLN A 96 -4.10 6.77 6.76
N ARG A 97 -4.02 7.94 6.12
CA ARG A 97 -4.90 8.30 5.00
C ARG A 97 -4.72 7.41 3.76
N TYR A 98 -3.53 6.81 3.60
CA TYR A 98 -3.22 5.93 2.47
C TYR A 98 -3.43 4.45 2.77
N MET A 99 -3.61 4.07 4.04
CA MET A 99 -3.76 2.68 4.43
C MET A 99 -4.90 1.95 3.71
N PRO A 100 -6.09 2.56 3.49
CA PRO A 100 -7.14 1.91 2.70
C PRO A 100 -6.69 1.54 1.28
N THR A 101 -5.83 2.35 0.67
CA THR A 101 -5.29 2.08 -0.66
C THR A 101 -4.43 0.82 -0.65
N TYR A 102 -3.54 0.67 0.32
CA TYR A 102 -2.74 -0.54 0.48
C TYR A 102 -3.61 -1.77 0.71
N GLU A 103 -4.56 -1.69 1.63
CA GLU A 103 -5.42 -2.81 2.01
C GLU A 103 -6.36 -3.25 0.86
N LEU A 104 -6.91 -2.29 0.12
CA LEU A 104 -7.93 -2.56 -0.90
C LEU A 104 -7.34 -2.89 -2.27
N PHE A 105 -6.24 -2.27 -2.65
CA PHE A 105 -5.75 -2.33 -4.03
C PHE A 105 -4.45 -3.12 -4.20
N SER A 106 -3.55 -3.13 -3.20
CA SER A 106 -2.22 -3.72 -3.40
C SER A 106 -2.20 -5.25 -3.41
N ARG A 107 -3.22 -5.92 -2.87
CA ARG A 107 -3.31 -7.39 -2.84
C ARG A 107 -3.80 -8.02 -4.14
N THR A 108 -4.27 -7.21 -5.08
CA THR A 108 -4.97 -7.68 -6.28
C THR A 108 -4.28 -7.32 -7.57
N ALA A 109 -3.00 -7.00 -7.54
CA ALA A 109 -2.26 -6.81 -8.77
C ALA A 109 -2.41 -8.09 -9.62
N ASP A 110 -3.20 -8.00 -10.69
CA ASP A 110 -3.31 -9.09 -11.66
C ASP A 110 -2.03 -9.10 -12.49
N THR A 111 -1.10 -9.96 -12.09
CA THR A 111 0.16 -10.16 -12.79
C THR A 111 0.06 -11.14 -13.95
N SER A 112 -1.14 -11.66 -14.24
CA SER A 112 -1.37 -12.67 -15.28
C SER A 112 -0.91 -12.22 -16.67
N ARG A 113 -0.92 -10.91 -16.92
CA ARG A 113 -0.44 -10.29 -18.17
C ARG A 113 1.06 -10.49 -18.40
N TRP A 114 1.84 -10.55 -17.32
CA TRP A 114 3.31 -10.68 -17.38
C TRP A 114 3.81 -12.04 -16.91
N LYS A 115 3.05 -13.11 -17.10
CA LYS A 115 3.31 -14.46 -16.54
C LYS A 115 4.77 -14.91 -16.61
N GLU A 116 5.44 -14.62 -17.71
CA GLU A 116 6.85 -15.00 -17.94
C GLU A 116 7.84 -13.86 -17.60
N HIS A 117 7.33 -12.66 -17.36
CA HIS A 117 8.11 -11.45 -17.08
C HIS A 117 7.68 -10.77 -15.78
N CYS A 118 7.17 -11.56 -14.82
CA CYS A 118 6.80 -11.09 -13.49
C CYS A 118 7.69 -11.73 -12.44
N MET A 119 8.27 -10.89 -11.58
CA MET A 119 9.03 -11.32 -10.40
C MET A 119 8.35 -10.76 -9.15
N MET A 120 8.17 -11.60 -8.15
CA MET A 120 7.69 -11.17 -6.83
C MET A 120 8.86 -11.24 -5.84
N LEU A 121 9.19 -10.11 -5.22
CA LEU A 121 10.21 -10.03 -4.17
C LEU A 121 9.54 -9.83 -2.82
N ARG A 122 9.77 -10.73 -1.89
CA ARG A 122 9.27 -10.62 -0.52
C ARG A 122 10.27 -9.87 0.34
N ILE A 123 9.83 -8.76 0.92
CA ILE A 123 10.68 -7.80 1.63
C ILE A 123 10.34 -7.82 3.12
N GLY A 124 11.37 -8.06 3.94
CA GLY A 124 11.26 -8.05 5.40
C GLY A 124 11.21 -6.63 5.98
N ALA A 125 11.07 -6.56 7.31
CA ALA A 125 11.02 -5.30 8.03
C ALA A 125 12.31 -4.46 7.85
N ASP A 126 13.45 -5.11 7.67
CA ASP A 126 14.76 -4.52 7.38
C ASP A 126 14.95 -4.13 5.90
N ARG A 127 13.90 -4.27 5.08
CA ARG A 127 13.89 -4.03 3.63
C ARG A 127 14.82 -4.95 2.84
N GLN A 128 15.26 -6.05 3.45
CA GLN A 128 16.01 -7.07 2.72
C GLN A 128 15.04 -8.04 2.03
N CYS A 129 15.45 -8.55 0.87
CA CYS A 129 14.72 -9.59 0.19
C CYS A 129 14.82 -10.88 1.01
N ILE A 130 13.68 -11.49 1.34
CA ILE A 130 13.59 -12.76 2.05
C ILE A 130 13.64 -13.90 1.03
N ASP A 131 12.91 -13.76 -0.06
CA ASP A 131 12.86 -14.70 -1.17
C ASP A 131 12.38 -13.99 -2.46
N ALA A 132 12.51 -14.66 -3.59
CA ALA A 132 12.10 -14.20 -4.93
C ALA A 132 11.35 -15.31 -5.68
#